data_3c59cf0d54e431deb30e3f45714207d8
#
_entry.id   3c59cf0d54e431deb30e3f45714207d8
#
_cell.length_a   1.000
_cell.length_b   1.000
_cell.length_c   1.000
_cell.angle_alpha   90.00
_cell.angle_beta   90.00
_cell.angle_gamma   90.00
#
_symmetry.space_group_name_H-M   'P 1'
#
loop_
_entity.id
_entity.type
_entity.pdbx_description
1 polymer ?
#
loop_
_entity_poly.entity_id
_entity_poly.type
_entity_poly.pdbx_seq_one_letter_code
_entity_poly.pdbx_strand_id
1 'polypeptide(L)'
;MVGDEFHKVNLDKNREKLAKHFAHDTPLQEELSELVVWTKDAEIKVLDVGAGPVSKVGKCINGQPIVIVPVDPMAEKYRALLESLCLKPKFWTVPGMGETLSQQFEPNSFDLAHARNCLDHSLEPLKAIMEVLTVLKPGCYFYLNHYRNEGNAAKYYGLHQWNFDVVDNIFAITSRFGDVVNVNQAIEGVARIHSISVSNERLVVIIQKR
;
A
#
# COMPACT_ATOMS: atom_id res chain seq x y z
N MET A 1 -10.28 -10.96 -17.37
CA MET A 1 -11.24 -12.02 -16.97
C MET A 1 -10.78 -12.83 -15.76
N VAL A 2 -9.50 -13.22 -15.63
CA VAL A 2 -9.03 -14.03 -14.47
C VAL A 2 -9.11 -13.30 -13.11
N GLY A 3 -8.94 -11.98 -13.08
CA GLY A 3 -8.98 -11.20 -11.83
C GLY A 3 -10.38 -11.05 -11.22
N ASP A 4 -11.41 -10.94 -12.03
CA ASP A 4 -12.77 -10.64 -11.54
C ASP A 4 -13.40 -11.83 -10.82
N GLU A 5 -13.21 -13.05 -11.35
CA GLU A 5 -13.69 -14.27 -10.69
C GLU A 5 -12.91 -14.60 -9.42
N PHE A 6 -11.59 -14.39 -9.43
CA PHE A 6 -10.74 -14.60 -8.26
C PHE A 6 -11.18 -13.70 -7.08
N HIS A 7 -11.42 -12.41 -7.33
CA HIS A 7 -11.87 -11.48 -6.28
C HIS A 7 -13.28 -11.80 -5.80
N LYS A 8 -14.20 -12.17 -6.71
CA LYS A 8 -15.56 -12.56 -6.34
C LYS A 8 -15.58 -13.81 -5.45
N VAL A 9 -14.87 -14.86 -5.84
CA VAL A 9 -14.76 -16.11 -5.06
C VAL A 9 -14.10 -15.84 -3.69
N ASN A 10 -13.09 -14.98 -3.61
CA ASN A 10 -12.45 -14.61 -2.35
C ASN A 10 -13.37 -13.78 -1.46
N LEU A 11 -14.16 -12.86 -2.00
CA LEU A 11 -15.11 -12.06 -1.23
C LEU A 11 -16.23 -12.94 -0.67
N ASP A 12 -16.81 -13.85 -1.46
CA ASP A 12 -17.85 -14.75 -1.00
C ASP A 12 -17.35 -15.75 0.06
N LYS A 13 -16.20 -16.39 -0.19
CA LYS A 13 -15.61 -17.37 0.75
C LYS A 13 -15.07 -16.74 2.04
N ASN A 14 -14.73 -15.46 2.02
CA ASN A 14 -14.13 -14.77 3.16
C ASN A 14 -15.03 -13.67 3.73
N ARG A 15 -16.34 -13.69 3.46
CA ARG A 15 -17.28 -12.65 3.89
C ARG A 15 -17.18 -12.33 5.39
N GLU A 16 -17.11 -13.34 6.24
CA GLU A 16 -16.92 -13.14 7.69
C GLU A 16 -15.55 -12.53 8.03
N LYS A 17 -14.47 -12.98 7.35
CA LYS A 17 -13.15 -12.40 7.54
C LYS A 17 -13.06 -10.97 7.04
N LEU A 18 -13.84 -10.63 6.03
CA LEU A 18 -13.92 -9.28 5.49
C LEU A 18 -14.80 -8.38 6.36
N ALA A 19 -15.77 -8.93 7.08
CA ALA A 19 -16.69 -8.15 7.91
C ALA A 19 -15.94 -7.17 8.84
N LYS A 20 -14.84 -7.59 9.45
CA LYS A 20 -13.97 -6.72 10.27
C LYS A 20 -13.40 -5.52 9.52
N HIS A 21 -13.19 -5.63 8.20
CA HIS A 21 -12.66 -4.54 7.37
C HIS A 21 -13.75 -3.55 6.97
N PHE A 22 -15.03 -3.90 7.16
CA PHE A 22 -16.16 -3.00 7.02
C PHE A 22 -16.49 -2.24 8.31
N ALA A 23 -16.04 -2.74 9.47
CA ALA A 23 -16.25 -2.05 10.74
C ALA A 23 -15.63 -0.63 10.69
N HIS A 24 -16.37 0.35 11.22
CA HIS A 24 -16.02 1.76 11.14
C HIS A 24 -15.02 2.21 12.21
N ASP A 25 -14.81 1.38 13.22
CA ASP A 25 -14.04 1.63 14.42
C ASP A 25 -12.84 0.67 14.58
N THR A 26 -12.49 -0.08 13.53
CA THR A 26 -11.33 -0.96 13.56
C THR A 26 -10.07 -0.14 13.89
N PRO A 27 -9.34 -0.47 14.97
CA PRO A 27 -8.12 0.24 15.33
C PRO A 27 -7.07 0.15 14.21
N LEU A 28 -6.30 1.22 14.05
CA LEU A 28 -5.10 1.19 13.23
C LEU A 28 -4.14 0.15 13.80
N GLN A 29 -3.51 -0.63 12.92
CA GLN A 29 -2.53 -1.63 13.32
C GLN A 29 -1.41 -0.98 14.14
N GLU A 30 -0.90 -1.67 15.15
CA GLU A 30 0.08 -1.14 16.08
C GLU A 30 1.31 -0.60 15.34
N GLU A 31 1.85 -1.39 14.42
CA GLU A 31 3.00 -1.04 13.60
C GLU A 31 2.78 0.21 12.71
N LEU A 32 1.53 0.52 12.36
CA LEU A 32 1.18 1.73 11.62
C LEU A 32 0.90 2.90 12.57
N SER A 33 0.30 2.64 13.73
CA SER A 33 -0.04 3.68 14.69
C SER A 33 1.20 4.34 15.31
N GLU A 34 2.28 3.58 15.48
CA GLU A 34 3.57 4.07 15.97
C GLU A 34 4.25 5.05 14.99
N LEU A 35 3.87 4.99 13.70
CA LEU A 35 4.40 5.86 12.65
C LEU A 35 3.61 7.16 12.46
N VAL A 36 2.47 7.28 13.11
CA VAL A 36 1.63 8.49 13.00
C VAL A 36 1.97 9.47 14.10
N VAL A 37 2.33 10.68 13.73
CA VAL A 37 2.42 11.81 14.66
C VAL A 37 1.00 12.27 14.97
N TRP A 38 0.40 11.64 15.98
CA TRP A 38 -0.99 11.90 16.35
C TRP A 38 -1.12 13.11 17.27
N THR A 39 -2.04 14.01 16.93
CA THR A 39 -2.50 15.09 17.82
C THR A 39 -4.03 15.03 17.89
N LYS A 40 -4.60 15.32 19.06
CA LYS A 40 -6.03 15.12 19.34
C LYS A 40 -6.96 15.86 18.37
N ASP A 41 -6.52 17.00 17.83
CA ASP A 41 -7.34 17.89 17.00
C ASP A 41 -6.99 17.81 15.51
N ALA A 42 -6.06 16.95 15.12
CA ALA A 42 -5.66 16.81 13.71
C ALA A 42 -6.44 15.71 13.01
N GLU A 43 -6.93 16.03 11.80
CA GLU A 43 -7.42 15.00 10.89
C GLU A 43 -6.24 14.22 10.32
N ILE A 44 -6.15 12.94 10.63
CA ILE A 44 -5.12 12.05 10.09
C ILE A 44 -5.61 11.44 8.78
N LYS A 45 -4.81 11.60 7.71
CA LYS A 45 -5.09 11.03 6.39
C LYS A 45 -4.07 9.96 6.03
N VAL A 46 -4.55 8.76 5.77
CA VAL A 46 -3.72 7.62 5.39
C VAL A 46 -3.99 7.23 3.95
N LEU A 47 -2.95 7.21 3.13
CA LEU A 47 -3.00 6.68 1.76
C LEU A 47 -2.76 5.16 1.79
N ASP A 48 -3.66 4.38 1.22
CA ASP A 48 -3.52 2.92 1.08
C ASP A 48 -3.39 2.57 -0.41
N VAL A 49 -2.17 2.35 -0.88
CA VAL A 49 -1.84 2.10 -2.29
C VAL A 49 -2.03 0.62 -2.62
N GLY A 50 -2.72 0.34 -3.72
CA GLY A 50 -3.05 -1.03 -4.13
C GLY A 50 -3.97 -1.71 -3.11
N ALA A 51 -4.95 -0.96 -2.59
CA ALA A 51 -5.82 -1.37 -1.50
C ALA A 51 -6.74 -2.55 -1.85
N GLY A 52 -6.91 -2.84 -3.14
CA GLY A 52 -7.88 -3.81 -3.61
C GLY A 52 -9.33 -3.37 -3.37
N PRO A 53 -10.26 -4.32 -3.26
CA PRO A 53 -11.68 -4.00 -3.13
C PRO A 53 -12.04 -3.30 -1.80
N VAL A 54 -11.31 -3.60 -0.72
CA VAL A 54 -11.55 -3.04 0.62
C VAL A 54 -10.22 -2.86 1.32
N SER A 55 -9.94 -1.63 1.76
CA SER A 55 -8.76 -1.35 2.58
C SER A 55 -8.77 -2.17 3.87
N LYS A 56 -7.63 -2.78 4.17
CA LYS A 56 -7.38 -3.52 5.42
C LYS A 56 -6.79 -2.64 6.51
N VAL A 57 -6.48 -1.39 6.20
CA VAL A 57 -5.99 -0.41 7.16
C VAL A 57 -7.08 -0.08 8.18
N GLY A 58 -6.71 0.01 9.45
CA GLY A 58 -7.62 0.40 10.53
C GLY A 58 -8.13 1.83 10.34
N LYS A 59 -9.23 2.17 11.00
CA LYS A 59 -10.03 3.37 10.74
C LYS A 59 -10.11 4.31 11.92
N CYS A 60 -9.41 3.98 13.02
CA CYS A 60 -9.31 4.86 14.18
C CYS A 60 -7.94 4.70 14.88
N ILE A 61 -7.51 5.74 15.56
CA ILE A 61 -6.33 5.77 16.44
C ILE A 61 -6.75 6.35 17.78
N ASN A 62 -6.44 5.69 18.88
CA ASN A 62 -6.86 6.10 20.23
C ASN A 62 -8.38 6.40 20.34
N GLY A 63 -9.23 5.64 19.61
CA GLY A 63 -10.67 5.85 19.57
C GLY A 63 -11.14 7.00 18.66
N GLN A 64 -10.23 7.79 18.08
CA GLN A 64 -10.55 8.87 17.15
C GLN A 64 -10.55 8.35 15.70
N PRO A 65 -11.56 8.69 14.90
CA PRO A 65 -11.62 8.28 13.50
C PRO A 65 -10.50 8.94 12.68
N ILE A 66 -9.96 8.19 11.74
CA ILE A 66 -9.02 8.67 10.73
C ILE A 66 -9.60 8.50 9.34
N VAL A 67 -9.09 9.25 8.37
CA VAL A 67 -9.48 9.17 6.97
C VAL A 67 -8.54 8.24 6.23
N ILE A 68 -9.09 7.21 5.61
CA ILE A 68 -8.34 6.33 4.72
C ILE A 68 -8.71 6.69 3.27
N VAL A 69 -7.69 6.85 2.43
CA VAL A 69 -7.85 7.03 0.98
C VAL A 69 -7.26 5.80 0.29
N PRO A 70 -8.09 4.77 0.05
CA PRO A 70 -7.64 3.58 -0.65
C PRO A 70 -7.62 3.83 -2.15
N VAL A 71 -6.50 3.51 -2.80
CA VAL A 71 -6.29 3.72 -4.25
C VAL A 71 -5.97 2.39 -4.91
N ASP A 72 -6.60 2.12 -6.06
CA ASP A 72 -6.31 0.92 -6.86
C ASP A 72 -6.76 1.14 -8.31
N PRO A 73 -6.00 0.70 -9.32
CA PRO A 73 -6.40 0.85 -10.73
C PRO A 73 -7.68 0.08 -11.10
N MET A 74 -8.07 -0.91 -10.31
CA MET A 74 -9.30 -1.70 -10.53
C MET A 74 -10.50 -1.22 -9.71
N ALA A 75 -10.44 -0.04 -9.11
CA ALA A 75 -11.44 0.47 -8.16
C ALA A 75 -12.88 0.43 -8.70
N GLU A 76 -13.10 0.79 -9.97
CA GLU A 76 -14.43 0.76 -10.57
C GLU A 76 -15.02 -0.66 -10.65
N LYS A 77 -14.19 -1.64 -10.99
CA LYS A 77 -14.59 -3.05 -11.01
C LYS A 77 -14.89 -3.55 -9.60
N TYR A 78 -14.08 -3.15 -8.61
CA TYR A 78 -14.33 -3.48 -7.22
C TYR A 78 -15.60 -2.84 -6.69
N ARG A 79 -15.90 -1.61 -7.07
CA ARG A 79 -17.16 -0.93 -6.73
C ARG A 79 -18.35 -1.73 -7.25
N ALA A 80 -18.38 -2.04 -8.54
CA ALA A 80 -19.46 -2.82 -9.14
C ALA A 80 -19.64 -4.19 -8.46
N LEU A 81 -18.53 -4.86 -8.12
CA LEU A 81 -18.54 -6.13 -7.40
C LEU A 81 -19.13 -5.99 -5.99
N LEU A 82 -18.67 -5.01 -5.20
CA LEU A 82 -19.16 -4.78 -3.84
C LEU A 82 -20.65 -4.41 -3.83
N GLU A 83 -21.09 -3.57 -4.76
CA GLU A 83 -22.51 -3.21 -4.94
C GLU A 83 -23.36 -4.44 -5.27
N SER A 84 -22.89 -5.32 -6.16
CA SER A 84 -23.58 -6.58 -6.49
C SER A 84 -23.74 -7.51 -5.30
N LEU A 85 -22.84 -7.42 -4.32
CA LEU A 85 -22.85 -8.19 -3.07
C LEU A 85 -23.54 -7.46 -1.91
N CYS A 86 -24.13 -6.28 -2.15
CA CYS A 86 -24.70 -5.40 -1.14
C CYS A 86 -23.73 -5.05 0.00
N LEU A 87 -22.44 -4.91 -0.32
CA LEU A 87 -21.37 -4.54 0.61
C LEU A 87 -20.99 -3.06 0.45
N LYS A 88 -20.96 -2.34 1.57
CA LYS A 88 -20.65 -0.90 1.59
C LYS A 88 -19.48 -0.62 2.55
N PRO A 89 -18.26 -0.44 2.05
CA PRO A 89 -17.12 -0.05 2.89
C PRO A 89 -17.28 1.39 3.38
N LYS A 90 -16.67 1.71 4.54
CA LYS A 90 -16.60 3.10 5.05
C LYS A 90 -15.87 4.02 4.06
N PHE A 91 -14.77 3.52 3.48
CA PHE A 91 -13.99 4.22 2.47
C PHE A 91 -13.98 3.38 1.19
N TRP A 92 -14.51 3.94 0.12
CA TRP A 92 -14.49 3.32 -1.19
C TRP A 92 -13.11 3.46 -1.82
N THR A 93 -12.60 2.40 -2.42
CA THR A 93 -11.39 2.47 -3.23
C THR A 93 -11.64 3.40 -4.42
N VAL A 94 -10.71 4.33 -4.64
CA VAL A 94 -10.76 5.28 -5.76
C VAL A 94 -9.83 4.83 -6.88
N PRO A 95 -10.18 5.10 -8.15
CA PRO A 95 -9.30 4.77 -9.28
C PRO A 95 -7.99 5.54 -9.19
N GLY A 96 -6.88 4.85 -9.38
CA GLY A 96 -5.56 5.48 -9.44
C GLY A 96 -4.44 4.45 -9.51
N MET A 97 -3.32 4.87 -10.09
CA MET A 97 -2.10 4.08 -10.16
C MET A 97 -1.05 4.63 -9.20
N GLY A 98 -0.28 3.74 -8.58
CA GLY A 98 0.82 4.15 -7.72
C GLY A 98 1.81 5.11 -8.38
N GLU A 99 2.00 4.98 -9.69
CA GLU A 99 2.92 5.74 -10.51
C GLU A 99 2.44 7.16 -10.90
N THR A 100 1.22 7.55 -10.52
CA THR A 100 0.61 8.83 -10.94
C THR A 100 -0.17 9.53 -9.83
N LEU A 101 0.17 9.28 -8.57
CA LEU A 101 -0.57 9.79 -7.41
C LEU A 101 -0.57 11.33 -7.34
N SER A 102 0.51 11.97 -7.75
CA SER A 102 0.62 13.45 -7.79
C SER A 102 -0.31 14.12 -8.80
N GLN A 103 -0.90 13.35 -9.72
CA GLN A 103 -1.94 13.86 -10.64
C GLN A 103 -3.32 13.95 -9.98
N GLN A 104 -3.52 13.27 -8.85
CA GLN A 104 -4.80 13.18 -8.14
C GLN A 104 -4.78 13.84 -6.78
N PHE A 105 -3.62 13.88 -6.15
CA PHE A 105 -3.46 14.37 -4.78
C PHE A 105 -2.40 15.46 -4.72
N GLU A 106 -2.69 16.49 -3.94
CA GLU A 106 -1.74 17.57 -3.69
C GLU A 106 -0.49 17.05 -2.96
N PRO A 107 0.69 17.60 -3.24
CA PRO A 107 1.88 17.30 -2.47
C PRO A 107 1.67 17.53 -0.97
N ASN A 108 2.29 16.70 -0.14
CA ASN A 108 2.25 16.82 1.34
C ASN A 108 0.83 16.74 1.92
N SER A 109 -0.04 15.90 1.37
CA SER A 109 -1.44 15.77 1.81
C SER A 109 -1.71 14.60 2.75
N PHE A 110 -0.78 13.64 2.89
CA PHE A 110 -0.98 12.44 3.71
C PHE A 110 -0.03 12.36 4.90
N ASP A 111 -0.55 11.88 6.03
CA ASP A 111 0.19 11.71 7.29
C ASP A 111 0.85 10.33 7.41
N LEU A 112 0.38 9.36 6.65
CA LEU A 112 0.94 8.02 6.51
C LEU A 112 0.61 7.48 5.12
N ALA A 113 1.51 6.73 4.54
CA ALA A 113 1.23 5.92 3.37
C ALA A 113 1.48 4.44 3.69
N HIS A 114 0.66 3.57 3.11
CA HIS A 114 0.73 2.12 3.25
C HIS A 114 0.66 1.47 1.87
N ALA A 115 1.46 0.42 1.65
CA ALA A 115 1.35 -0.46 0.49
C ALA A 115 1.65 -1.90 0.90
N ARG A 116 0.81 -2.84 0.45
CA ARG A 116 0.99 -4.24 0.80
C ARG A 116 0.74 -5.15 -0.40
N ASN A 117 1.80 -5.85 -0.84
CA ASN A 117 1.76 -6.80 -1.96
C ASN A 117 1.07 -6.24 -3.21
N CYS A 118 1.51 -5.09 -3.67
CA CYS A 118 0.91 -4.43 -4.81
C CYS A 118 1.94 -3.80 -5.76
N LEU A 119 3.09 -3.35 -5.23
CA LEU A 119 4.06 -2.66 -6.06
C LEU A 119 4.86 -3.58 -6.99
N ASP A 120 4.90 -4.88 -6.71
CA ASP A 120 5.45 -5.89 -7.62
C ASP A 120 4.60 -6.05 -8.91
N HIS A 121 3.35 -5.55 -8.87
CA HIS A 121 2.44 -5.44 -10.01
C HIS A 121 2.56 -4.12 -10.79
N SER A 122 3.34 -3.16 -10.30
CA SER A 122 3.54 -1.86 -10.92
C SER A 122 4.32 -1.98 -12.24
N LEU A 123 4.10 -1.05 -13.15
CA LEU A 123 4.94 -0.93 -14.34
C LEU A 123 6.33 -0.41 -13.96
N GLU A 124 6.38 0.56 -13.05
CA GLU A 124 7.58 1.23 -12.56
C GLU A 124 7.53 1.39 -11.03
N PRO A 125 7.89 0.36 -10.24
CA PRO A 125 7.72 0.38 -8.79
C PRO A 125 8.54 1.47 -8.08
N LEU A 126 9.72 1.84 -8.59
CA LEU A 126 10.46 2.98 -8.05
C LEU A 126 9.69 4.29 -8.24
N LYS A 127 9.09 4.50 -9.40
CA LYS A 127 8.25 5.67 -9.66
C LYS A 127 7.05 5.70 -8.72
N ALA A 128 6.40 4.57 -8.48
CA ALA A 128 5.32 4.49 -7.50
C ALA A 128 5.79 4.89 -6.09
N ILE A 129 6.97 4.45 -5.65
CA ILE A 129 7.58 4.88 -4.38
C ILE A 129 7.79 6.41 -4.38
N MET A 130 8.33 6.99 -5.44
CA MET A 130 8.58 8.43 -5.55
C MET A 130 7.28 9.25 -5.55
N GLU A 131 6.24 8.77 -6.22
CA GLU A 131 4.91 9.40 -6.21
C GLU A 131 4.29 9.38 -4.81
N VAL A 132 4.38 8.25 -4.10
CA VAL A 132 3.97 8.18 -2.69
C VAL A 132 4.71 9.21 -1.84
N LEU A 133 6.03 9.31 -2.00
CA LEU A 133 6.85 10.30 -1.28
C LEU A 133 6.47 11.73 -1.65
N THR A 134 6.03 12.00 -2.88
CA THR A 134 5.57 13.33 -3.30
C THR A 134 4.33 13.76 -2.52
N VAL A 135 3.34 12.88 -2.38
CA VAL A 135 2.07 13.20 -1.72
C VAL A 135 2.11 13.05 -0.19
N LEU A 136 3.11 12.37 0.36
CA LEU A 136 3.34 12.22 1.79
C LEU A 136 3.89 13.54 2.39
N LYS A 137 3.48 13.91 3.60
CA LYS A 137 4.00 15.08 4.32
C LYS A 137 5.47 14.89 4.74
N PRO A 138 6.29 15.95 4.84
CA PRO A 138 7.63 15.87 5.40
C PRO A 138 7.61 15.30 6.83
N GLY A 139 8.60 14.49 7.16
CA GLY A 139 8.71 13.80 8.45
C GLY A 139 7.81 12.57 8.59
N CYS A 140 6.82 12.38 7.72
CA CYS A 140 5.90 11.25 7.74
C CYS A 140 6.47 10.01 7.05
N TYR A 141 5.77 8.88 7.21
CA TYR A 141 6.30 7.57 6.86
C TYR A 141 5.48 6.88 5.78
N PHE A 142 6.19 6.14 4.93
CA PHE A 142 5.63 5.16 4.01
C PHE A 142 5.96 3.76 4.52
N TYR A 143 4.94 2.99 4.90
CA TYR A 143 5.05 1.59 5.32
C TYR A 143 4.80 0.68 4.13
N LEU A 144 5.84 -0.03 3.70
CA LEU A 144 5.81 -0.96 2.59
C LEU A 144 6.00 -2.38 3.10
N ASN A 145 5.07 -3.29 2.80
CA ASN A 145 5.09 -4.67 3.25
C ASN A 145 4.86 -5.61 2.05
N HIS A 146 5.89 -6.35 1.67
CA HIS A 146 5.87 -7.25 0.53
C HIS A 146 6.28 -8.68 0.87
N TYR A 147 5.84 -9.64 0.05
CA TYR A 147 6.54 -10.91 -0.04
C TYR A 147 7.89 -10.69 -0.71
N ARG A 148 8.89 -11.42 -0.23
CA ARG A 148 10.23 -11.37 -0.83
C ARG A 148 10.25 -12.13 -2.14
N ASN A 149 10.89 -11.56 -3.14
CA ASN A 149 11.16 -12.22 -4.41
C ASN A 149 9.93 -12.84 -5.08
N GLU A 150 8.78 -12.16 -5.03
CA GLU A 150 7.51 -12.68 -5.55
C GLU A 150 7.54 -12.88 -7.06
N GLY A 151 8.26 -12.05 -7.80
CA GLY A 151 8.52 -12.25 -9.24
C GLY A 151 9.15 -13.61 -9.52
N ASN A 152 10.19 -13.97 -8.77
CA ASN A 152 10.85 -15.28 -8.89
C ASN A 152 9.90 -16.43 -8.48
N ALA A 153 9.20 -16.28 -7.37
CA ALA A 153 8.26 -17.29 -6.87
C ALA A 153 7.12 -17.55 -7.86
N ALA A 154 6.62 -16.49 -8.50
CA ALA A 154 5.60 -16.54 -9.55
C ALA A 154 6.17 -16.88 -10.95
N LYS A 155 7.50 -17.07 -11.07
CA LYS A 155 8.18 -17.26 -12.36
C LYS A 155 7.88 -16.13 -13.36
N TYR A 156 7.73 -14.92 -12.83
CA TYR A 156 7.35 -13.72 -13.58
C TYR A 156 6.06 -13.88 -14.40
N TYR A 157 5.13 -14.70 -13.91
CA TYR A 157 3.84 -14.88 -14.56
C TYR A 157 2.84 -13.78 -14.15
N GLY A 158 2.03 -13.32 -15.09
CA GLY A 158 1.00 -12.32 -14.83
C GLY A 158 1.58 -10.96 -14.46
N LEU A 159 1.14 -10.40 -13.34
CA LEU A 159 1.54 -9.07 -12.87
C LEU A 159 2.79 -9.07 -11.98
N HIS A 160 3.24 -10.22 -11.53
CA HIS A 160 4.43 -10.34 -10.65
C HIS A 160 5.72 -10.17 -11.47
N GLN A 161 6.09 -8.93 -11.79
CA GLN A 161 7.22 -8.64 -12.67
C GLN A 161 8.48 -8.18 -11.92
N TRP A 162 8.37 -7.99 -10.60
CA TRP A 162 9.43 -7.42 -9.79
C TRP A 162 9.68 -8.25 -8.53
N ASN A 163 10.95 -8.28 -8.12
CA ASN A 163 11.37 -8.80 -6.84
C ASN A 163 11.70 -7.64 -5.91
N PHE A 164 11.24 -7.75 -4.68
CA PHE A 164 11.58 -6.86 -3.58
C PHE A 164 12.39 -7.66 -2.58
N ASP A 165 13.61 -7.23 -2.28
CA ASP A 165 14.45 -7.90 -1.30
C ASP A 165 15.48 -6.94 -0.68
N VAL A 166 16.25 -7.46 0.26
CA VAL A 166 17.41 -6.78 0.85
C VAL A 166 18.67 -7.51 0.43
N VAL A 167 19.57 -6.76 -0.18
CA VAL A 167 20.91 -7.22 -0.57
C VAL A 167 21.91 -6.30 0.09
N ASP A 168 22.84 -6.83 0.87
CA ASP A 168 23.89 -6.05 1.58
C ASP A 168 23.34 -4.86 2.38
N ASN A 169 22.24 -5.06 3.11
CA ASN A 169 21.50 -4.04 3.86
C ASN A 169 20.86 -2.92 3.00
N ILE A 170 20.77 -3.14 1.69
CA ILE A 170 20.15 -2.21 0.74
C ILE A 170 18.78 -2.78 0.35
N PHE A 171 17.74 -1.97 0.44
CA PHE A 171 16.46 -2.29 -0.16
C PHE A 171 16.58 -2.22 -1.68
N ALA A 172 16.42 -3.36 -2.33
CA ALA A 172 16.59 -3.52 -3.77
C ALA A 172 15.28 -3.97 -4.44
N ILE A 173 15.05 -3.42 -5.62
CA ILE A 173 14.02 -3.87 -6.55
C ILE A 173 14.72 -4.45 -7.77
N THR A 174 14.42 -5.70 -8.10
CA THR A 174 15.04 -6.39 -9.24
C THR A 174 13.99 -6.75 -10.29
N SER A 175 14.25 -6.39 -11.55
CA SER A 175 13.39 -6.76 -12.68
C SER A 175 13.54 -8.22 -13.07
N ARG A 176 12.60 -8.72 -13.89
CA ARG A 176 12.72 -10.04 -14.54
C ARG A 176 13.97 -10.19 -15.44
N PHE A 177 14.58 -9.08 -15.85
CA PHE A 177 15.76 -9.06 -16.70
C PHE A 177 17.06 -8.95 -15.90
N GLY A 178 16.99 -8.86 -14.58
CA GLY A 178 18.14 -8.77 -13.69
C GLY A 178 18.60 -7.33 -13.41
N ASP A 179 17.89 -6.31 -13.92
CA ASP A 179 18.18 -4.94 -13.56
C ASP A 179 17.89 -4.70 -12.08
N VAL A 180 18.85 -4.15 -11.36
CA VAL A 180 18.76 -3.90 -9.92
C VAL A 180 18.70 -2.41 -9.65
N VAL A 181 17.67 -1.99 -8.94
CA VAL A 181 17.50 -0.63 -8.44
C VAL A 181 17.86 -0.59 -6.96
N ASN A 182 18.86 0.19 -6.59
CA ASN A 182 19.16 0.54 -5.21
C ASN A 182 18.19 1.64 -4.75
N VAL A 183 17.14 1.27 -4.02
CA VAL A 183 16.11 2.22 -3.58
C VAL A 183 16.68 3.21 -2.57
N ASN A 184 17.59 2.80 -1.68
CA ASN A 184 18.22 3.70 -0.70
C ASN A 184 18.88 4.89 -1.42
N GLN A 185 19.64 4.62 -2.47
CA GLN A 185 20.31 5.64 -3.26
C GLN A 185 19.31 6.48 -4.08
N ALA A 186 18.32 5.83 -4.68
CA ALA A 186 17.34 6.51 -5.54
C ALA A 186 16.49 7.55 -4.79
N ILE A 187 16.21 7.32 -3.50
CA ILE A 187 15.39 8.24 -2.69
C ILE A 187 16.20 9.21 -1.84
N GLU A 188 17.54 9.15 -1.84
CA GLU A 188 18.42 9.87 -0.89
C GLU A 188 18.15 11.38 -0.83
N GLY A 189 17.79 12.00 -1.95
CA GLY A 189 17.49 13.44 -2.04
C GLY A 189 16.19 13.86 -1.36
N VAL A 190 15.21 12.94 -1.18
CA VAL A 190 13.85 13.26 -0.75
C VAL A 190 13.39 12.46 0.48
N ALA A 191 14.04 11.34 0.76
CA ALA A 191 13.67 10.46 1.86
C ALA A 191 14.87 9.66 2.37
N ARG A 192 14.63 8.85 3.40
CA ARG A 192 15.59 7.86 3.89
C ARG A 192 14.88 6.57 4.27
N ILE A 193 15.57 5.46 4.20
CA ILE A 193 15.11 4.23 4.84
C ILE A 193 15.18 4.44 6.36
N HIS A 194 14.05 4.36 7.03
CA HIS A 194 13.95 4.45 8.49
C HIS A 194 14.26 3.10 9.14
N SER A 195 13.64 2.04 8.64
CA SER A 195 13.92 0.68 9.09
C SER A 195 13.63 -0.36 8.02
N ILE A 196 14.28 -1.50 8.13
CA ILE A 196 14.03 -2.70 7.33
C ILE A 196 13.89 -3.88 8.28
N SER A 197 12.83 -4.65 8.12
CA SER A 197 12.61 -5.91 8.81
C SER A 197 12.40 -7.03 7.79
N VAL A 198 13.14 -8.10 7.94
CA VAL A 198 13.10 -9.26 7.03
C VAL A 198 12.74 -10.49 7.83
N SER A 199 11.72 -11.20 7.39
CA SER A 199 11.41 -12.57 7.80
C SER A 199 11.65 -13.53 6.63
N ASN A 200 11.40 -14.83 6.83
CA ASN A 200 11.63 -15.82 5.77
C ASN A 200 10.91 -15.49 4.46
N GLU A 201 9.69 -14.99 4.54
CA GLU A 201 8.83 -14.73 3.36
C GLU A 201 8.49 -13.25 3.17
N ARG A 202 8.70 -12.42 4.19
CA ARG A 202 8.22 -11.04 4.21
C ARG A 202 9.35 -10.04 4.38
N LEU A 203 9.20 -8.93 3.66
CA LEU A 203 10.01 -7.73 3.77
C LEU A 203 9.09 -6.58 4.20
N VAL A 204 9.44 -5.90 5.28
CA VAL A 204 8.83 -4.64 5.68
C VAL A 204 9.89 -3.54 5.58
N VAL A 205 9.61 -2.52 4.81
CA VAL A 205 10.46 -1.34 4.68
C VAL A 205 9.67 -0.11 5.10
N ILE A 206 10.23 0.66 6.04
CA ILE A 206 9.67 1.93 6.46
C ILE A 206 10.55 3.04 5.89
N ILE A 207 9.96 3.90 5.07
CA ILE A 207 10.63 5.02 4.42
C ILE A 207 10.14 6.31 5.06
N GLN A 208 11.04 7.18 5.51
CA GLN A 208 10.68 8.48 6.05
C GLN A 208 10.99 9.58 5.05
N LYS A 209 9.98 10.39 4.70
CA LYS A 209 10.16 11.58 3.88
C LYS A 209 10.95 12.65 4.67
N ARG A 210 11.85 13.35 4.00
CA ARG A 210 12.59 14.49 4.55
C ARG A 210 11.78 15.77 4.54
#